data_5101938aad1d29b8cf40ebdb85f8e7d9
#
_entry.id   5101938aad1d29b8cf40ebdb85f8e7d9
#
_cell.length_a   1.000
_cell.length_b   1.000
_cell.length_c   1.000
_cell.angle_alpha   90.00
_cell.angle_beta   90.00
_cell.angle_gamma   90.00
#
_symmetry.space_group_name_H-M   'P 1'
#
loop_
_entity.id
_entity.type
_entity.pdbx_description
1 polymer ?
#
loop_
_entity_poly.entity_id
_entity_poly.type
_entity_poly.pdbx_seq_one_letter_code
_entity_poly.pdbx_strand_id
1 'polypeptide(L)'
;IPTTVKSRIGIDDLDSYEFLQQFLATVSAAGCKHFIIHARKAWLSGLSPKQNRDIPPLDYQRVYQLKQDFPKLDISINGGITTFAAANEHMQHIDGVMIGREVYQNPYMLAQADNEIWQVGSHVKSRLEVLNEMVDYIDTHVASGGRAWHVARHMLGLCNGLAGAKQFRRYLSENANGQNIGGEVLQQAFDKVLQLNPDLNEV
;
A
#
# COMPACT_ATOMS: atom_id res chain seq x y z
N ILE A 1 -4.15 21.50 11.59
CA ILE A 1 -3.65 20.37 10.78
C ILE A 1 -4.70 19.26 10.87
N PRO A 2 -5.17 18.70 9.75
CA PRO A 2 -6.06 17.54 9.77
C PRO A 2 -5.41 16.37 10.51
N THR A 3 -6.17 15.72 11.39
CA THR A 3 -5.72 14.53 12.11
C THR A 3 -6.63 13.35 11.79
N THR A 4 -6.05 12.17 11.67
CA THR A 4 -6.78 10.92 11.44
C THR A 4 -6.45 9.92 12.53
N VAL A 5 -7.38 9.04 12.83
CA VAL A 5 -7.16 7.94 13.78
C VAL A 5 -7.24 6.61 13.04
N LYS A 6 -6.17 5.81 13.15
CA LYS A 6 -6.14 4.46 12.64
C LYS A 6 -6.18 3.45 13.78
N SER A 7 -7.21 2.59 13.79
CA SER A 7 -7.40 1.59 14.83
C SER A 7 -7.74 0.21 14.26
N ARG A 8 -7.85 -0.78 15.14
CA ARG A 8 -8.46 -2.09 14.89
C ARG A 8 -9.88 -2.13 15.45
N ILE A 9 -10.64 -3.16 15.09
CA ILE A 9 -12.01 -3.35 15.56
C ILE A 9 -12.10 -3.82 17.02
N GLY A 10 -11.00 -4.14 17.66
CA GLY A 10 -10.91 -4.59 19.07
C GLY A 10 -9.51 -5.11 19.40
N ILE A 11 -9.34 -5.47 20.65
CA ILE A 11 -8.07 -5.97 21.21
C ILE A 11 -8.36 -7.03 22.27
N ASP A 12 -7.81 -8.25 22.12
CA ASP A 12 -8.01 -9.40 23.00
C ASP A 12 -9.51 -9.60 23.34
N ASP A 13 -9.90 -9.49 24.61
CA ASP A 13 -11.28 -9.64 25.07
C ASP A 13 -12.11 -8.35 24.96
N LEU A 14 -11.48 -7.20 24.66
CA LEU A 14 -12.16 -5.93 24.41
C LEU A 14 -12.52 -5.85 22.92
N ASP A 15 -13.43 -6.69 22.46
CA ASP A 15 -13.80 -6.82 21.07
C ASP A 15 -15.32 -6.74 20.79
N SER A 16 -16.09 -6.23 21.76
CA SER A 16 -17.52 -5.98 21.52
C SER A 16 -17.71 -4.81 20.52
N TYR A 17 -18.86 -4.80 19.86
CA TYR A 17 -19.22 -3.69 18.97
C TYR A 17 -19.37 -2.38 19.74
N GLU A 18 -19.98 -2.45 20.92
CA GLU A 18 -20.20 -1.30 21.80
C GLU A 18 -18.87 -0.65 22.23
N PHE A 19 -17.84 -1.45 22.50
CA PHE A 19 -16.50 -0.94 22.81
C PHE A 19 -15.94 -0.11 21.63
N LEU A 20 -16.04 -0.63 20.40
CA LEU A 20 -15.58 0.06 19.21
C LEU A 20 -16.40 1.32 18.93
N GLN A 21 -17.73 1.25 19.07
CA GLN A 21 -18.64 2.38 18.93
C GLN A 21 -18.33 3.49 19.94
N GLN A 22 -18.14 3.15 21.22
CA GLN A 22 -17.76 4.09 22.28
C GLN A 22 -16.41 4.75 22.01
N PHE A 23 -15.44 3.99 21.48
CA PHE A 23 -14.14 4.54 21.09
C PHE A 23 -14.31 5.62 20.00
N LEU A 24 -15.04 5.31 18.91
CA LEU A 24 -15.27 6.28 17.84
C LEU A 24 -16.05 7.50 18.36
N ALA A 25 -17.08 7.30 19.17
CA ALA A 25 -17.88 8.38 19.75
C ALA A 25 -17.00 9.34 20.58
N THR A 26 -16.15 8.79 21.44
CA THR A 26 -15.24 9.58 22.30
C THR A 26 -14.24 10.41 21.48
N VAL A 27 -13.59 9.77 20.52
CA VAL A 27 -12.57 10.41 19.68
C VAL A 27 -13.19 11.46 18.74
N SER A 28 -14.37 11.17 18.19
CA SER A 28 -15.07 12.10 17.31
C SER A 28 -15.61 13.32 18.06
N ALA A 29 -16.05 13.14 19.32
CA ALA A 29 -16.45 14.25 20.19
C ALA A 29 -15.27 15.22 20.48
N ALA A 30 -14.03 14.72 20.48
CA ALA A 30 -12.83 15.54 20.58
C ALA A 30 -12.44 16.23 19.24
N GLY A 31 -13.22 16.05 18.15
CA GLY A 31 -13.06 16.76 16.88
C GLY A 31 -12.43 15.96 15.74
N CYS A 32 -12.03 14.69 15.96
CA CYS A 32 -11.56 13.83 14.87
C CYS A 32 -12.72 13.40 13.98
N LYS A 33 -12.59 13.56 12.66
CA LYS A 33 -13.63 13.20 11.68
C LYS A 33 -13.24 12.08 10.75
N HIS A 34 -11.95 11.72 10.68
CA HIS A 34 -11.42 10.75 9.74
C HIS A 34 -10.85 9.54 10.47
N PHE A 35 -11.40 8.37 10.18
CA PHE A 35 -11.02 7.11 10.82
C PHE A 35 -10.61 6.08 9.77
N ILE A 36 -9.55 5.33 10.05
CA ILE A 36 -9.14 4.18 9.25
C ILE A 36 -9.26 2.94 10.14
N ILE A 37 -10.21 2.08 9.83
CA ILE A 37 -10.51 0.91 10.66
C ILE A 37 -9.96 -0.36 10.01
N HIS A 38 -9.00 -1.01 10.70
CA HIS A 38 -8.54 -2.33 10.29
C HIS A 38 -9.55 -3.38 10.77
N ALA A 39 -10.19 -4.06 9.83
CA ALA A 39 -11.27 -5.02 10.07
C ALA A 39 -10.80 -6.33 10.74
N ARG A 40 -9.79 -6.27 11.61
CA ARG A 40 -9.29 -7.37 12.44
C ARG A 40 -9.09 -6.88 13.86
N LYS A 41 -9.39 -7.71 14.85
CA LYS A 41 -8.95 -7.45 16.23
C LYS A 41 -7.45 -7.70 16.40
N ALA A 42 -6.84 -7.12 17.41
CA ALA A 42 -5.48 -7.43 17.83
C ALA A 42 -5.48 -8.53 18.90
N TRP A 43 -4.56 -9.48 18.79
CA TRP A 43 -4.20 -10.39 19.85
C TRP A 43 -2.81 -10.04 20.36
N LEU A 44 -2.71 -9.58 21.62
CA LEU A 44 -1.45 -9.08 22.19
C LEU A 44 -0.48 -10.19 22.55
N SER A 45 -1.00 -11.36 22.89
CA SER A 45 -0.19 -12.52 23.27
C SER A 45 -0.28 -13.64 22.23
N GLY A 46 0.79 -14.43 22.10
CA GLY A 46 0.83 -15.63 21.27
C GLY A 46 1.07 -15.42 19.78
N LEU A 47 1.07 -14.18 19.27
CA LEU A 47 1.28 -13.87 17.85
C LEU A 47 2.37 -12.82 17.64
N SER A 48 3.22 -13.05 16.65
CA SER A 48 4.11 -12.00 16.14
C SER A 48 3.32 -10.87 15.47
N PRO A 49 3.90 -9.66 15.28
CA PRO A 49 3.24 -8.57 14.57
C PRO A 49 2.82 -8.93 13.13
N LYS A 50 3.54 -9.84 12.47
CA LYS A 50 3.18 -10.35 11.14
C LYS A 50 1.93 -11.24 11.22
N GLN A 51 1.95 -12.23 12.11
CA GLN A 51 0.81 -13.13 12.33
C GLN A 51 -0.45 -12.39 12.75
N ASN A 52 -0.31 -11.34 13.57
CA ASN A 52 -1.43 -10.49 14.00
C ASN A 52 -2.13 -9.73 12.86
N ARG A 53 -1.50 -9.66 11.69
CA ARG A 53 -2.10 -9.09 10.48
C ARG A 53 -2.79 -10.12 9.60
N ASP A 54 -2.55 -11.41 9.84
CA ASP A 54 -3.02 -12.49 8.95
C ASP A 54 -3.97 -13.46 9.65
N ILE A 55 -3.70 -13.82 10.91
CA ILE A 55 -4.42 -14.88 11.63
C ILE A 55 -5.79 -14.43 12.17
N PRO A 56 -5.94 -13.29 12.90
CA PRO A 56 -7.25 -12.89 13.38
C PRO A 56 -8.24 -12.72 12.20
N PRO A 57 -9.48 -13.20 12.33
CA PRO A 57 -10.45 -13.13 11.23
C PRO A 57 -10.78 -11.69 10.85
N LEU A 58 -11.12 -11.48 9.58
CA LEU A 58 -11.65 -10.22 9.08
C LEU A 58 -13.15 -10.13 9.40
N ASP A 59 -13.57 -8.96 9.87
CA ASP A 59 -14.98 -8.63 10.10
C ASP A 59 -15.28 -7.26 9.44
N TYR A 60 -15.59 -7.31 8.15
CA TYR A 60 -15.93 -6.12 7.38
C TYR A 60 -17.31 -5.57 7.75
N GLN A 61 -18.25 -6.45 8.12
CA GLN A 61 -19.60 -6.05 8.48
C GLN A 61 -19.63 -5.10 9.69
N ARG A 62 -18.76 -5.34 10.65
CA ARG A 62 -18.60 -4.46 11.82
C ARG A 62 -18.16 -3.04 11.41
N VAL A 63 -17.31 -2.91 10.40
CA VAL A 63 -16.88 -1.60 9.89
C VAL A 63 -18.00 -0.91 9.10
N TYR A 64 -18.78 -1.65 8.33
CA TYR A 64 -19.94 -1.10 7.62
C TYR A 64 -21.01 -0.60 8.60
N GLN A 65 -21.26 -1.35 9.67
CA GLN A 65 -22.17 -0.92 10.74
C GLN A 65 -21.71 0.38 11.39
N LEU A 66 -20.39 0.55 11.64
CA LEU A 66 -19.87 1.83 12.13
C LEU A 66 -20.20 3.00 11.21
N LYS A 67 -20.11 2.81 9.90
CA LYS A 67 -20.46 3.88 8.95
C LYS A 67 -21.95 4.21 8.99
N GLN A 68 -22.81 3.22 9.18
CA GLN A 68 -24.26 3.42 9.36
C GLN A 68 -24.56 4.20 10.65
N ASP A 69 -23.88 3.86 11.75
CA ASP A 69 -24.09 4.52 13.06
C ASP A 69 -23.46 5.93 13.09
N PHE A 70 -22.38 6.16 12.33
CA PHE A 70 -21.68 7.44 12.25
C PHE A 70 -21.65 7.99 10.81
N PRO A 71 -22.80 8.30 10.20
CA PRO A 71 -22.87 8.68 8.78
C PRO A 71 -22.12 9.98 8.43
N LYS A 72 -21.84 10.83 9.41
CA LYS A 72 -21.11 12.10 9.24
C LYS A 72 -19.60 11.97 9.39
N LEU A 73 -19.09 10.82 9.82
CA LEU A 73 -17.67 10.55 9.90
C LEU A 73 -17.17 9.97 8.58
N ASP A 74 -15.96 10.34 8.21
CA ASP A 74 -15.22 9.73 7.10
C ASP A 74 -14.55 8.46 7.62
N ILE A 75 -15.03 7.31 7.16
CA ILE A 75 -14.54 6.00 7.62
C ILE A 75 -13.97 5.24 6.43
N SER A 76 -12.67 4.99 6.49
CA SER A 76 -11.96 4.12 5.55
C SER A 76 -11.72 2.74 6.15
N ILE A 77 -11.88 1.69 5.34
CA ILE A 77 -11.61 0.30 5.74
C ILE A 77 -10.20 -0.12 5.36
N ASN A 78 -9.60 -0.98 6.17
CA ASN A 78 -8.31 -1.60 5.91
C ASN A 78 -8.35 -3.09 6.30
N GLY A 79 -7.54 -3.92 5.66
CA GLY A 79 -7.34 -5.33 6.01
C GLY A 79 -7.71 -6.30 4.89
N GLY A 80 -6.73 -7.05 4.39
CA GLY A 80 -6.93 -8.13 3.41
C GLY A 80 -7.31 -7.67 1.99
N ILE A 81 -7.41 -6.38 1.72
CA ILE A 81 -7.81 -5.83 0.42
C ILE A 81 -6.58 -5.77 -0.47
N THR A 82 -6.63 -6.47 -1.61
CA THR A 82 -5.48 -6.67 -2.51
C THR A 82 -5.77 -6.32 -3.97
N THR A 83 -7.02 -5.98 -4.32
CA THR A 83 -7.43 -5.61 -5.68
C THR A 83 -8.31 -4.38 -5.67
N PHE A 84 -8.37 -3.66 -6.79
CA PHE A 84 -9.30 -2.53 -6.96
C PHE A 84 -10.75 -2.98 -7.04
N ALA A 85 -11.02 -4.16 -7.61
CA ALA A 85 -12.38 -4.72 -7.60
C ALA A 85 -12.90 -4.89 -6.16
N ALA A 86 -12.11 -5.50 -5.27
CA ALA A 86 -12.47 -5.61 -3.86
C ALA A 86 -12.58 -4.23 -3.17
N ALA A 87 -11.71 -3.27 -3.52
CA ALA A 87 -11.80 -1.91 -3.01
C ALA A 87 -13.12 -1.24 -3.42
N ASN A 88 -13.52 -1.38 -4.70
CA ASN A 88 -14.78 -0.83 -5.21
C ASN A 88 -16.01 -1.46 -4.54
N GLU A 89 -15.99 -2.75 -4.24
CA GLU A 89 -17.03 -3.42 -3.45
C GLU A 89 -17.17 -2.80 -2.05
N HIS A 90 -16.05 -2.60 -1.36
CA HIS A 90 -16.06 -1.96 -0.05
C HIS A 90 -16.59 -0.52 -0.10
N MET A 91 -16.22 0.26 -1.11
CA MET A 91 -16.64 1.66 -1.25
C MET A 91 -18.14 1.84 -1.50
N GLN A 92 -18.89 0.78 -1.76
CA GLN A 92 -20.36 0.82 -1.75
C GLN A 92 -20.94 1.01 -0.32
N HIS A 93 -20.15 0.76 0.72
CA HIS A 93 -20.60 0.75 2.11
C HIS A 93 -19.91 1.79 3.00
N ILE A 94 -18.77 2.34 2.56
CA ILE A 94 -17.89 3.24 3.32
C ILE A 94 -17.26 4.31 2.43
N ASP A 95 -16.54 5.27 3.03
CA ASP A 95 -16.02 6.44 2.31
C ASP A 95 -14.67 6.20 1.64
N GLY A 96 -13.92 5.18 2.05
CA GLY A 96 -12.60 4.93 1.48
C GLY A 96 -12.00 3.58 1.84
N VAL A 97 -10.94 3.23 1.14
CA VAL A 97 -10.20 1.97 1.33
C VAL A 97 -8.71 2.26 1.49
N MET A 98 -8.10 1.66 2.50
CA MET A 98 -6.64 1.67 2.66
C MET A 98 -6.06 0.32 2.23
N ILE A 99 -5.35 0.29 1.10
CA ILE A 99 -4.55 -0.85 0.68
C ILE A 99 -3.13 -0.65 1.22
N GLY A 100 -2.62 -1.61 1.96
CA GLY A 100 -1.31 -1.48 2.63
C GLY A 100 -0.24 -2.34 1.98
N ARG A 101 -0.09 -3.56 2.46
CA ARG A 101 1.01 -4.46 2.08
C ARG A 101 1.05 -4.80 0.60
N GLU A 102 -0.11 -4.96 -0.02
CA GLU A 102 -0.18 -5.26 -1.45
C GLU A 102 0.47 -4.16 -2.29
N VAL A 103 0.13 -2.90 -2.05
CA VAL A 103 0.73 -1.76 -2.75
C VAL A 103 2.26 -1.71 -2.55
N TYR A 104 2.75 -2.07 -1.37
CA TYR A 104 4.19 -2.09 -1.12
C TYR A 104 4.90 -3.26 -1.82
N GLN A 105 4.26 -4.43 -1.90
CA GLN A 105 4.80 -5.62 -2.56
C GLN A 105 4.64 -5.60 -4.07
N ASN A 106 3.59 -4.95 -4.56
CA ASN A 106 3.23 -4.82 -5.96
C ASN A 106 2.86 -3.35 -6.30
N PRO A 107 3.83 -2.42 -6.21
CA PRO A 107 3.55 -0.99 -6.37
C PRO A 107 3.00 -0.63 -7.75
N TYR A 108 3.29 -1.41 -8.78
CA TYR A 108 2.82 -1.12 -10.13
C TYR A 108 1.29 -1.23 -10.27
N MET A 109 0.60 -1.89 -9.34
CA MET A 109 -0.87 -1.85 -9.35
C MET A 109 -1.41 -0.42 -9.30
N LEU A 110 -0.71 0.50 -8.64
CA LEU A 110 -1.14 1.91 -8.53
C LEU A 110 -1.19 2.65 -9.87
N ALA A 111 -0.49 2.17 -10.90
CA ALA A 111 -0.56 2.78 -12.24
C ALA A 111 -1.98 2.80 -12.80
N GLN A 112 -2.83 1.87 -12.38
CA GLN A 112 -4.22 1.76 -12.82
C GLN A 112 -5.22 2.41 -11.84
N ALA A 113 -4.77 2.90 -10.69
CA ALA A 113 -5.65 3.36 -9.61
C ALA A 113 -6.62 4.46 -10.07
N ASP A 114 -6.14 5.44 -10.82
CA ASP A 114 -6.95 6.56 -11.30
C ASP A 114 -8.09 6.10 -12.22
N ASN A 115 -7.82 5.11 -13.07
CA ASN A 115 -8.82 4.58 -13.99
C ASN A 115 -9.79 3.61 -13.28
N GLU A 116 -9.28 2.75 -12.41
CA GLU A 116 -10.07 1.72 -11.73
C GLU A 116 -10.98 2.29 -10.62
N ILE A 117 -10.54 3.35 -9.95
CA ILE A 117 -11.27 3.94 -8.82
C ILE A 117 -12.08 5.18 -9.27
N TRP A 118 -11.47 6.08 -10.06
CA TRP A 118 -12.09 7.37 -10.40
C TRP A 118 -12.54 7.46 -11.85
N GLN A 119 -12.23 6.47 -12.70
CA GLN A 119 -12.63 6.38 -14.12
C GLN A 119 -12.27 7.64 -14.94
N VAL A 120 -11.14 8.26 -14.61
CA VAL A 120 -10.73 9.54 -15.24
C VAL A 120 -10.12 9.38 -16.63
N GLY A 121 -9.93 8.14 -17.11
CA GLY A 121 -9.37 7.87 -18.46
C GLY A 121 -7.92 8.36 -18.62
N SER A 122 -7.15 8.40 -17.53
CA SER A 122 -5.76 8.85 -17.55
C SER A 122 -4.85 7.83 -18.24
N HIS A 123 -3.75 8.33 -18.80
CA HIS A 123 -2.67 7.48 -19.32
C HIS A 123 -2.12 6.60 -18.20
N VAL A 124 -2.09 5.30 -18.43
CA VAL A 124 -1.48 4.33 -17.50
C VAL A 124 0.02 4.26 -17.83
N LYS A 125 0.85 4.84 -16.96
CA LYS A 125 2.30 4.78 -17.14
C LYS A 125 2.78 3.33 -17.19
N SER A 126 3.59 3.03 -18.20
CA SER A 126 4.30 1.75 -18.29
C SER A 126 5.33 1.61 -17.16
N ARG A 127 5.79 0.38 -16.89
CA ARG A 127 6.89 0.18 -15.93
C ARG A 127 8.18 0.86 -16.36
N LEU A 128 8.42 0.98 -17.66
CA LEU A 128 9.59 1.66 -18.21
C LEU A 128 9.52 3.17 -17.95
N GLU A 129 8.36 3.80 -18.15
CA GLU A 129 8.17 5.22 -17.83
C GLU A 129 8.39 5.50 -16.35
N VAL A 130 7.77 4.69 -15.46
CA VAL A 130 7.98 4.79 -14.00
C VAL A 130 9.45 4.61 -13.64
N LEU A 131 10.14 3.66 -14.27
CA LEU A 131 11.55 3.39 -14.01
C LEU A 131 12.41 4.58 -14.41
N ASN A 132 12.19 5.17 -15.59
CA ASN A 132 12.97 6.31 -16.09
C ASN A 132 12.82 7.53 -15.16
N GLU A 133 11.60 7.85 -14.70
CA GLU A 133 11.40 8.91 -13.71
C GLU A 133 12.14 8.64 -12.40
N MET A 134 12.21 7.38 -11.98
CA MET A 134 12.87 6.99 -10.74
C MET A 134 14.40 6.96 -10.87
N VAL A 135 14.96 6.79 -12.08
CA VAL A 135 16.38 6.98 -12.35
C VAL A 135 16.78 8.41 -12.03
N ASP A 136 16.08 9.40 -12.62
CA ASP A 136 16.32 10.83 -12.38
C ASP A 136 16.16 11.21 -10.89
N TYR A 137 15.15 10.63 -10.23
CA TYR A 137 14.93 10.83 -8.80
C TYR A 137 16.08 10.28 -7.96
N ILE A 138 16.60 9.09 -8.27
CA ILE A 138 17.76 8.50 -7.57
C ILE A 138 19.00 9.39 -7.76
N ASP A 139 19.27 9.86 -8.97
CA ASP A 139 20.40 10.71 -9.25
C ASP A 139 20.34 12.03 -8.47
N THR A 140 19.17 12.65 -8.42
CA THR A 140 18.94 13.85 -7.59
C THR A 140 19.13 13.57 -6.10
N HIS A 141 18.63 12.42 -5.62
CA HIS A 141 18.81 12.00 -4.22
C HIS A 141 20.27 11.75 -3.87
N VAL A 142 21.02 11.11 -4.75
CA VAL A 142 22.46 10.85 -4.57
C VAL A 142 23.26 12.15 -4.61
N ALA A 143 22.97 13.06 -5.54
CA ALA A 143 23.60 14.38 -5.61
C ALA A 143 23.38 15.22 -4.33
N SER A 144 22.26 15.00 -3.64
CA SER A 144 21.99 15.63 -2.32
C SER A 144 22.64 14.92 -1.12
N GLY A 145 23.49 13.91 -1.34
CA GLY A 145 24.19 13.16 -0.30
C GLY A 145 23.49 11.88 0.17
N GLY A 146 22.41 11.48 -0.49
CA GLY A 146 21.71 10.21 -0.25
C GLY A 146 22.46 9.01 -0.86
N ARG A 147 21.83 7.83 -0.79
CA ARG A 147 22.31 6.59 -1.45
C ARG A 147 21.23 6.03 -2.32
N ALA A 148 21.58 5.45 -3.47
CA ALA A 148 20.63 4.81 -4.38
C ALA A 148 19.76 3.76 -3.67
N TRP A 149 20.32 2.99 -2.74
CA TRP A 149 19.57 1.99 -1.98
C TRP A 149 18.44 2.56 -1.12
N HIS A 150 18.53 3.80 -0.65
CA HIS A 150 17.43 4.42 0.11
C HIS A 150 16.12 4.48 -0.69
N VAL A 151 16.24 4.59 -2.00
CA VAL A 151 15.11 4.60 -2.95
C VAL A 151 14.86 3.20 -3.53
N ALA A 152 15.89 2.57 -4.09
CA ALA A 152 15.79 1.30 -4.82
C ALA A 152 15.17 0.17 -3.97
N ARG A 153 15.40 0.13 -2.66
CA ARG A 153 14.79 -0.86 -1.75
C ARG A 153 13.26 -0.82 -1.73
N HIS A 154 12.65 0.32 -2.08
CA HIS A 154 11.20 0.48 -2.15
C HIS A 154 10.63 0.12 -3.53
N MET A 155 11.51 -0.09 -4.52
CA MET A 155 11.14 -0.44 -5.89
C MET A 155 11.25 -1.95 -6.20
N LEU A 156 11.67 -2.75 -5.22
CA LEU A 156 11.88 -4.20 -5.41
C LEU A 156 10.63 -4.94 -5.95
N GLY A 157 9.45 -4.40 -5.70
CA GLY A 157 8.18 -4.94 -6.18
C GLY A 157 7.76 -4.46 -7.58
N LEU A 158 8.48 -3.52 -8.21
CA LEU A 158 8.06 -2.91 -9.49
C LEU A 158 7.80 -3.94 -10.60
N CYS A 159 8.63 -4.98 -10.65
CA CYS A 159 8.52 -6.04 -11.65
C CYS A 159 7.76 -7.27 -11.13
N ASN A 160 6.99 -7.17 -10.05
CA ASN A 160 6.25 -8.31 -9.52
C ASN A 160 5.31 -8.89 -10.59
N GLY A 161 5.25 -10.23 -10.68
CA GLY A 161 4.46 -10.95 -11.69
C GLY A 161 5.15 -11.13 -13.05
N LEU A 162 6.32 -10.51 -13.32
CA LEU A 162 7.04 -10.65 -14.57
C LEU A 162 8.14 -11.73 -14.50
N ALA A 163 8.44 -12.35 -15.63
CA ALA A 163 9.67 -13.11 -15.79
C ALA A 163 10.88 -12.21 -15.50
N GLY A 164 11.87 -12.70 -14.75
CA GLY A 164 13.01 -11.87 -14.35
C GLY A 164 12.83 -11.04 -13.08
N ALA A 165 11.65 -10.96 -12.47
CA ALA A 165 11.42 -10.22 -11.23
C ALA A 165 12.37 -10.61 -10.07
N LYS A 166 12.77 -11.87 -10.00
CA LYS A 166 13.76 -12.35 -9.01
C LYS A 166 15.16 -11.80 -9.30
N GLN A 167 15.56 -11.74 -10.57
CA GLN A 167 16.84 -11.19 -11.00
C GLN A 167 16.90 -9.69 -10.73
N PHE A 168 15.82 -8.95 -11.02
CA PHE A 168 15.66 -7.52 -10.71
C PHE A 168 15.90 -7.25 -9.22
N ARG A 169 15.18 -7.93 -8.35
CA ARG A 169 15.33 -7.78 -6.89
C ARG A 169 16.74 -8.11 -6.40
N ARG A 170 17.30 -9.21 -6.90
CA ARG A 170 18.63 -9.65 -6.53
C ARG A 170 19.67 -8.62 -6.95
N TYR A 171 19.62 -8.15 -8.21
CA TYR A 171 20.56 -7.19 -8.73
C TYR A 171 20.58 -5.89 -7.93
N LEU A 172 19.42 -5.32 -7.63
CA LEU A 172 19.31 -4.13 -6.79
C LEU A 172 19.85 -4.33 -5.38
N SER A 173 19.54 -5.47 -4.76
CA SER A 173 20.02 -5.78 -3.39
C SER A 173 21.54 -5.92 -3.32
N GLU A 174 22.18 -6.42 -4.38
CA GLU A 174 23.61 -6.64 -4.46
C GLU A 174 24.37 -5.37 -4.90
N ASN A 175 23.79 -4.52 -5.73
CA ASN A 175 24.53 -3.45 -6.42
C ASN A 175 24.14 -2.02 -6.02
N ALA A 176 22.94 -1.78 -5.45
CA ALA A 176 22.50 -0.42 -5.11
C ALA A 176 23.06 0.14 -3.79
N ASN A 177 23.78 -0.67 -3.00
CA ASN A 177 24.26 -0.30 -1.65
C ASN A 177 25.61 0.43 -1.63
N GLY A 178 26.30 0.53 -2.77
CA GLY A 178 27.61 1.16 -2.89
C GLY A 178 27.58 2.69 -2.67
N GLN A 179 28.77 3.26 -2.48
CA GLN A 179 28.95 4.71 -2.56
C GLN A 179 29.01 5.10 -4.06
N ASN A 180 28.51 6.29 -4.38
CA ASN A 180 28.50 6.85 -5.75
C ASN A 180 27.76 5.99 -6.79
N ILE A 181 26.80 5.20 -6.36
CA ILE A 181 25.88 4.48 -7.26
C ILE A 181 24.71 5.42 -7.59
N GLY A 182 24.47 5.68 -8.86
CA GLY A 182 23.38 6.50 -9.36
C GLY A 182 22.15 5.67 -9.79
N GLY A 183 21.26 6.32 -10.53
CA GLY A 183 20.02 5.71 -11.04
C GLY A 183 20.25 4.61 -12.07
N GLU A 184 21.42 4.59 -12.73
CA GLU A 184 21.80 3.55 -13.69
C GLU A 184 21.68 2.12 -13.14
N VAL A 185 21.82 1.94 -11.82
CA VAL A 185 21.64 0.62 -11.18
C VAL A 185 20.23 0.08 -11.36
N LEU A 186 19.24 0.97 -11.41
CA LEU A 186 17.83 0.61 -11.63
C LEU A 186 17.62 0.15 -13.07
N GLN A 187 18.21 0.84 -14.04
CA GLN A 187 18.17 0.52 -15.46
C GLN A 187 18.81 -0.84 -15.73
N GLN A 188 20.03 -1.05 -15.25
CA GLN A 188 20.75 -2.32 -15.34
C GLN A 188 19.99 -3.50 -14.72
N ALA A 189 19.26 -3.26 -13.63
CA ALA A 189 18.39 -4.29 -13.05
C ALA A 189 17.20 -4.61 -13.96
N PHE A 190 16.60 -3.59 -14.61
CA PHE A 190 15.44 -3.74 -15.46
C PHE A 190 15.77 -4.40 -16.81
N ASP A 191 16.95 -4.18 -17.35
CA ASP A 191 17.43 -4.83 -18.58
C ASP A 191 17.34 -6.38 -18.49
N LYS A 192 17.54 -6.94 -17.29
CA LYS A 192 17.38 -8.36 -17.04
C LYS A 192 15.93 -8.84 -17.14
N VAL A 193 14.97 -7.95 -16.92
CA VAL A 193 13.54 -8.22 -17.08
C VAL A 193 13.16 -8.07 -18.55
N LEU A 194 13.65 -7.03 -19.23
CA LEU A 194 13.38 -6.78 -20.65
C LEU A 194 13.86 -7.94 -21.54
N GLN A 195 15.02 -8.52 -21.24
CA GLN A 195 15.52 -9.70 -21.96
C GLN A 195 14.55 -10.89 -21.94
N LEU A 196 13.72 -10.99 -20.91
CA LEU A 196 12.75 -12.08 -20.74
C LEU A 196 11.30 -11.66 -21.09
N ASN A 197 11.08 -10.37 -21.35
CA ASN A 197 9.76 -9.81 -21.68
C ASN A 197 9.95 -8.71 -22.75
N PRO A 198 10.26 -9.08 -24.00
CA PRO A 198 10.55 -8.11 -25.07
C PRO A 198 9.39 -7.15 -25.35
N ASP A 199 8.16 -7.62 -25.15
CA ASP A 199 6.93 -6.84 -25.37
C ASP A 199 6.79 -5.62 -24.42
N LEU A 200 7.57 -5.56 -23.33
CA LEU A 200 7.56 -4.40 -22.42
C LEU A 200 8.24 -3.16 -23.01
N ASN A 201 8.92 -3.27 -24.13
CA ASN A 201 9.54 -2.16 -24.86
C ASN A 201 8.58 -1.49 -25.87
N GLU A 202 7.44 -2.11 -26.15
CA GLU A 202 6.54 -1.69 -27.25
C GLU A 202 5.36 -0.82 -26.79
N VAL A 203 5.43 -0.26 -25.56
CA VAL A 203 4.35 0.58 -24.99
C VAL A 203 4.83 1.99 -24.78
#